data_e9505927b4cb66aceff086feae59430e
#
_entry.id   e9505927b4cb66aceff086feae59430e
#
_cell.length_a   1.000
_cell.length_b   1.000
_cell.length_c   1.000
_cell.angle_alpha   90.00
_cell.angle_beta   90.00
_cell.angle_gamma   90.00
#
_symmetry.space_group_name_H-M   'P 1'
#
loop_
_entity.id
_entity.type
_entity.pdbx_description
1 polymer ?
#
loop_
_entity_poly.entity_id
_entity_poly.type
_entity_poly.pdbx_seq_one_letter_code
_entity_poly.pdbx_strand_id
1 'polypeptide(L)'
;MKLSSKNLNERLDTLYDAIVVGGGMGGLSAAIYLARYGLKCLVIEKGKGRSLWMQDLRNYVGLYPHTPGRDILNHATKTSLDWGADHLRGYVEAVTDEGETFAVKVKVGKTNSVYPVFRSKYVIAASGIMDNLPKLEDMQNVYDYAGYTLHVCMICDGFDMWDQKAVLIANTEGQIGAAFVLNWFTPYISVLTHGLCEVSDKTKQKLAEHGYPLYEAPIAKFHGENHQLSGVELIDGTIVEATTGLVGMGSIYHNQYLKGIEGLEWDDQNLVTNDMCKTSHDRIFALGDLKKGLNQVSIAVADGTLAATQIWRNIRRASPPRKWEENIKVSVTV
;
A
#
# COMPACT_ATOMS: atom_id res chain seq x y z
N MET A 1 -6.94 -21.44 -6.72
CA MET A 1 -5.65 -21.10 -6.08
C MET A 1 -5.41 -22.09 -4.93
N LYS A 2 -4.52 -23.07 -5.09
CA LYS A 2 -4.13 -23.95 -3.97
C LYS A 2 -3.27 -23.07 -3.04
N LEU A 3 -3.87 -22.58 -1.95
CA LEU A 3 -3.13 -22.11 -0.80
C LEU A 3 -2.18 -23.22 -0.37
N SER A 4 -1.00 -22.90 0.18
CA SER A 4 -0.01 -23.87 0.65
C SER A 4 -0.69 -25.09 1.27
N SER A 5 -0.17 -26.28 1.05
CA SER A 5 -0.74 -27.56 1.51
C SER A 5 -0.83 -27.70 3.02
N LYS A 6 -0.17 -26.81 3.78
CA LYS A 6 -0.21 -26.81 5.26
C LYS A 6 -1.58 -26.37 5.77
N ASN A 7 -2.17 -27.16 6.66
CA ASN A 7 -3.36 -26.75 7.39
C ASN A 7 -3.05 -25.67 8.45
N LEU A 8 -4.07 -25.07 9.04
CA LEU A 8 -3.90 -24.00 10.03
C LEU A 8 -3.08 -24.45 11.25
N ASN A 9 -3.28 -25.69 11.72
CA ASN A 9 -2.57 -26.20 12.89
C ASN A 9 -1.07 -26.36 12.62
N GLU A 10 -0.68 -26.91 11.49
CA GLU A 10 0.73 -27.00 11.07
C GLU A 10 1.42 -25.65 10.99
N ARG A 11 0.69 -24.60 10.63
CA ARG A 11 1.21 -23.24 10.63
C ARG A 11 1.34 -22.65 12.02
N LEU A 12 0.44 -22.97 12.94
CA LEU A 12 0.50 -22.53 14.34
C LEU A 12 1.70 -23.11 15.08
N ASP A 13 2.06 -24.36 14.79
CA ASP A 13 3.22 -25.05 15.38
C ASP A 13 4.56 -24.62 14.74
N THR A 14 4.52 -23.84 13.65
CA THR A 14 5.72 -23.39 12.95
C THR A 14 6.28 -22.12 13.57
N LEU A 15 7.54 -22.14 14.02
CA LEU A 15 8.31 -20.92 14.24
C LEU A 15 8.83 -20.42 12.89
N TYR A 16 8.31 -19.29 12.44
CA TYR A 16 8.74 -18.65 11.20
C TYR A 16 10.04 -17.85 11.42
N ASP A 17 10.88 -17.81 10.41
CA ASP A 17 12.02 -16.88 10.42
C ASP A 17 11.53 -15.44 10.27
N ALA A 18 10.52 -15.20 9.43
CA ALA A 18 9.86 -13.90 9.33
C ALA A 18 8.35 -14.03 9.06
N ILE A 19 7.55 -13.15 9.64
CA ILE A 19 6.16 -12.91 9.27
C ILE A 19 6.09 -11.58 8.53
N VAL A 20 5.50 -11.61 7.32
CA VAL A 20 5.24 -10.44 6.48
C VAL A 20 3.79 -10.01 6.65
N VAL A 21 3.56 -8.84 7.21
CA VAL A 21 2.23 -8.28 7.43
C VAL A 21 1.86 -7.40 6.25
N GLY A 22 1.07 -7.94 5.34
CA GLY A 22 0.63 -7.32 4.09
C GLY A 22 1.22 -8.01 2.86
N GLY A 23 0.34 -8.46 1.96
CA GLY A 23 0.66 -9.08 0.68
C GLY A 23 0.60 -8.10 -0.50
N GLY A 24 0.99 -6.84 -0.27
CA GLY A 24 1.23 -5.86 -1.32
C GLY A 24 2.54 -6.10 -2.07
N MET A 25 2.91 -5.20 -2.98
CA MET A 25 4.10 -5.33 -3.84
C MET A 25 5.39 -5.52 -3.03
N GLY A 26 5.59 -4.71 -1.97
CA GLY A 26 6.77 -4.82 -1.09
C GLY A 26 6.78 -6.12 -0.28
N GLY A 27 5.64 -6.50 0.31
CA GLY A 27 5.53 -7.72 1.11
C GLY A 27 5.74 -8.99 0.29
N LEU A 28 5.18 -9.05 -0.93
CA LEU A 28 5.39 -10.18 -1.84
C LEU A 28 6.84 -10.25 -2.36
N SER A 29 7.46 -9.09 -2.64
CA SER A 29 8.88 -9.03 -2.96
C SER A 29 9.72 -9.62 -1.81
N ALA A 30 9.48 -9.18 -0.57
CA ALA A 30 10.17 -9.73 0.59
C ALA A 30 9.96 -11.24 0.73
N ALA A 31 8.72 -11.73 0.59
CA ALA A 31 8.39 -13.14 0.71
C ALA A 31 9.10 -14.02 -0.33
N ILE A 32 9.16 -13.54 -1.59
CA ILE A 32 9.89 -14.23 -2.67
C ILE A 32 11.38 -14.37 -2.30
N TYR A 33 12.03 -13.30 -1.85
CA TYR A 33 13.43 -13.35 -1.48
C TYR A 33 13.68 -14.21 -0.24
N LEU A 34 12.88 -14.09 0.83
CA LEU A 34 12.99 -14.92 2.03
C LEU A 34 12.88 -16.41 1.68
N ALA A 35 11.85 -16.80 0.91
CA ALA A 35 11.64 -18.18 0.49
C ALA A 35 12.81 -18.71 -0.37
N ARG A 36 13.32 -17.90 -1.31
CA ARG A 36 14.49 -18.27 -2.13
C ARG A 36 15.78 -18.38 -1.33
N TYR A 37 15.91 -17.69 -0.21
CA TYR A 37 17.01 -17.90 0.75
C TYR A 37 16.80 -19.13 1.64
N GLY A 38 15.70 -19.87 1.47
CA GLY A 38 15.37 -21.06 2.27
C GLY A 38 14.86 -20.73 3.67
N LEU A 39 14.40 -19.50 3.90
CA LEU A 39 13.83 -19.07 5.17
C LEU A 39 12.32 -19.37 5.21
N LYS A 40 11.84 -19.81 6.39
CA LYS A 40 10.41 -20.03 6.61
C LYS A 40 9.72 -18.67 6.76
N CYS A 41 8.87 -18.29 5.81
CA CYS A 41 8.12 -17.04 5.90
C CYS A 41 6.62 -17.27 5.73
N LEU A 42 5.82 -16.46 6.45
CA LEU A 42 4.37 -16.41 6.38
C LEU A 42 3.95 -15.00 5.96
N VAL A 43 3.21 -14.91 4.85
CA VAL A 43 2.53 -13.67 4.44
C VAL A 43 1.11 -13.67 4.97
N ILE A 44 0.74 -12.62 5.70
CA ILE A 44 -0.62 -12.44 6.21
C ILE A 44 -1.25 -11.26 5.48
N GLU A 45 -2.34 -11.50 4.73
CA GLU A 45 -2.97 -10.51 3.85
C GLU A 45 -4.48 -10.43 4.10
N LYS A 46 -5.00 -9.21 4.35
CA LYS A 46 -6.44 -8.96 4.53
C LYS A 46 -7.23 -8.93 3.21
N GLY A 47 -6.55 -8.67 2.08
CA GLY A 47 -7.10 -8.68 0.73
C GLY A 47 -7.87 -7.44 0.30
N LYS A 48 -7.51 -6.30 0.82
CA LYS A 48 -8.04 -4.99 0.45
C LYS A 48 -6.88 -3.98 0.35
N GLY A 49 -5.83 -4.32 -0.40
CA GLY A 49 -4.64 -3.47 -0.57
C GLY A 49 -4.83 -2.40 -1.64
N ARG A 50 -4.10 -1.29 -1.52
CA ARG A 50 -4.07 -0.17 -2.46
C ARG A 50 -3.80 -0.61 -3.91
N SER A 51 -2.91 -1.59 -4.11
CA SER A 51 -2.56 -2.10 -5.44
C SER A 51 -3.73 -2.74 -6.19
N LEU A 52 -4.83 -3.12 -5.51
CA LEU A 52 -6.04 -3.64 -6.16
C LEU A 52 -6.85 -2.55 -6.88
N TRP A 53 -6.61 -1.27 -6.55
CA TRP A 53 -7.24 -0.12 -7.20
C TRP A 53 -6.49 0.37 -8.44
N MET A 54 -5.25 -0.09 -8.65
CA MET A 54 -4.46 0.22 -9.84
C MET A 54 -5.04 -0.53 -11.04
N GLN A 55 -5.81 0.16 -11.88
CA GLN A 55 -6.41 -0.44 -13.09
C GLN A 55 -5.38 -0.63 -14.19
N ASP A 56 -4.35 0.24 -14.20
CA ASP A 56 -3.26 0.17 -15.15
C ASP A 56 -1.97 0.69 -14.50
N LEU A 57 -0.94 -0.14 -14.43
CA LEU A 57 0.37 0.24 -13.89
C LEU A 57 1.32 0.56 -15.04
N ARG A 58 1.53 1.85 -15.31
CA ARG A 58 2.29 2.34 -16.48
C ARG A 58 3.71 2.76 -16.17
N ASN A 59 4.02 3.00 -14.91
CA ASN A 59 5.30 3.56 -14.46
C ASN A 59 6.24 2.51 -13.85
N TYR A 60 6.07 1.22 -14.16
CA TYR A 60 6.92 0.14 -13.68
C TYR A 60 7.66 -0.51 -14.85
N VAL A 61 9.00 -0.51 -14.78
CA VAL A 61 9.87 -1.07 -15.82
C VAL A 61 9.61 -2.57 -16.01
N GLY A 62 9.50 -2.99 -17.26
CA GLY A 62 9.30 -4.41 -17.61
C GLY A 62 7.85 -4.88 -17.62
N LEU A 63 6.89 -4.00 -17.29
CA LEU A 63 5.48 -4.28 -17.51
C LEU A 63 5.02 -3.65 -18.84
N TYR A 64 4.15 -4.38 -19.53
CA TYR A 64 3.46 -3.85 -20.69
C TYR A 64 2.30 -2.95 -20.21
N PRO A 65 1.95 -1.86 -20.93
CA PRO A 65 0.77 -1.05 -20.64
C PRO A 65 -0.50 -1.91 -20.51
N HIS A 66 -1.45 -1.44 -19.70
CA HIS A 66 -2.69 -2.15 -19.37
C HIS A 66 -2.51 -3.39 -18.49
N THR A 67 -1.52 -3.38 -17.60
CA THR A 67 -1.35 -4.43 -16.60
C THR A 67 -1.97 -3.98 -15.27
N PRO A 68 -3.12 -4.53 -14.87
CA PRO A 68 -3.76 -4.18 -13.60
C PRO A 68 -2.91 -4.65 -12.40
N GLY A 69 -2.90 -3.86 -11.34
CA GLY A 69 -2.18 -4.23 -10.11
C GLY A 69 -2.61 -5.56 -9.53
N ARG A 70 -3.87 -5.96 -9.72
CA ARG A 70 -4.40 -7.28 -9.33
C ARG A 70 -3.65 -8.43 -10.01
N ASP A 71 -3.34 -8.31 -11.29
CA ASP A 71 -2.67 -9.37 -12.03
C ASP A 71 -1.21 -9.52 -11.59
N ILE A 72 -0.55 -8.40 -11.33
CA ILE A 72 0.80 -8.39 -10.76
C ILE A 72 0.80 -9.06 -9.39
N LEU A 73 -0.15 -8.72 -8.51
CA LEU A 73 -0.28 -9.33 -7.18
C LEU A 73 -0.55 -10.85 -7.28
N ASN A 74 -1.39 -11.27 -8.21
CA ASN A 74 -1.69 -12.70 -8.43
C ASN A 74 -0.42 -13.45 -8.87
N HIS A 75 0.35 -12.90 -9.82
CA HIS A 75 1.60 -13.50 -10.27
C HIS A 75 2.66 -13.54 -9.15
N ALA A 76 2.84 -12.44 -8.43
CA ALA A 76 3.79 -12.37 -7.32
C ALA A 76 3.42 -13.31 -6.16
N THR A 77 2.11 -13.43 -5.86
CA THR A 77 1.60 -14.38 -4.86
C THR A 77 1.91 -15.81 -5.29
N LYS A 78 1.60 -16.16 -6.55
CA LYS A 78 1.92 -17.49 -7.08
C LYS A 78 3.41 -17.77 -7.01
N THR A 79 4.25 -16.84 -7.44
CA THR A 79 5.71 -16.96 -7.40
C THR A 79 6.20 -17.21 -5.97
N SER A 80 5.71 -16.45 -4.98
CA SER A 80 6.13 -16.65 -3.59
C SER A 80 5.72 -18.01 -3.02
N LEU A 81 4.53 -18.51 -3.39
CA LEU A 81 4.05 -19.85 -3.03
C LEU A 81 4.89 -20.95 -3.68
N ASP A 82 5.22 -20.80 -4.97
CA ASP A 82 6.05 -21.76 -5.72
C ASP A 82 7.46 -21.88 -5.10
N TRP A 83 7.98 -20.82 -4.49
CA TRP A 83 9.25 -20.83 -3.73
C TRP A 83 9.10 -21.30 -2.28
N GLY A 84 7.90 -21.57 -1.78
CA GLY A 84 7.65 -22.15 -0.46
C GLY A 84 7.29 -21.17 0.64
N ALA A 85 6.92 -19.92 0.32
CA ALA A 85 6.31 -19.04 1.28
C ALA A 85 4.92 -19.54 1.68
N ASP A 86 4.57 -19.46 2.97
CA ASP A 86 3.21 -19.71 3.44
C ASP A 86 2.37 -18.43 3.31
N HIS A 87 1.08 -18.57 2.98
CA HIS A 87 0.14 -17.45 2.90
C HIS A 87 -1.09 -17.69 3.76
N LEU A 88 -1.54 -16.67 4.47
CA LEU A 88 -2.75 -16.68 5.27
C LEU A 88 -3.63 -15.48 4.93
N ARG A 89 -4.91 -15.74 4.64
CA ARG A 89 -5.91 -14.69 4.56
C ARG A 89 -6.35 -14.31 5.97
N GLY A 90 -6.00 -13.11 6.42
CA GLY A 90 -6.31 -12.64 7.76
C GLY A 90 -5.94 -11.17 7.97
N TYR A 91 -6.36 -10.64 9.10
CA TYR A 91 -6.06 -9.28 9.55
C TYR A 91 -5.20 -9.35 10.80
N VAL A 92 -4.00 -8.81 10.77
CA VAL A 92 -3.13 -8.73 11.95
C VAL A 92 -3.67 -7.66 12.89
N GLU A 93 -4.05 -8.07 14.10
CA GLU A 93 -4.59 -7.17 15.13
C GLU A 93 -3.48 -6.59 16.01
N ALA A 94 -2.49 -7.41 16.36
CA ALA A 94 -1.41 -7.02 17.25
C ALA A 94 -0.15 -7.82 16.96
N VAL A 95 0.99 -7.20 17.20
CA VAL A 95 2.31 -7.82 17.30
C VAL A 95 2.81 -7.53 18.71
N THR A 96 3.27 -8.57 19.40
CA THR A 96 3.87 -8.48 20.75
C THR A 96 5.29 -9.00 20.69
N ASP A 97 6.24 -8.26 21.22
CA ASP A 97 7.62 -8.75 21.42
C ASP A 97 7.66 -9.65 22.66
N GLU A 98 8.05 -10.91 22.47
CA GLU A 98 8.23 -11.91 23.55
C GLU A 98 9.71 -12.10 23.91
N GLY A 99 10.57 -11.17 23.51
CA GLY A 99 12.03 -11.20 23.74
C GLY A 99 12.76 -11.89 22.59
N GLU A 100 12.74 -13.19 22.43
CA GLU A 100 13.41 -13.90 21.33
C GLU A 100 12.55 -14.00 20.08
N THR A 101 11.23 -13.95 20.22
CA THR A 101 10.25 -14.07 19.14
C THR A 101 9.19 -12.99 19.23
N PHE A 102 8.43 -12.84 18.15
CA PHE A 102 7.19 -12.06 18.13
C PHE A 102 5.98 -12.97 18.12
N ALA A 103 4.97 -12.63 18.91
CA ALA A 103 3.63 -13.17 18.81
C ALA A 103 2.78 -12.28 17.90
N VAL A 104 2.28 -12.83 16.81
CA VAL A 104 1.45 -12.13 15.82
C VAL A 104 0.03 -12.65 15.91
N LYS A 105 -0.87 -11.84 16.49
CA LYS A 105 -2.30 -12.16 16.64
C LYS A 105 -3.06 -11.80 15.37
N VAL A 106 -3.76 -12.76 14.82
CA VAL A 106 -4.44 -12.62 13.51
C VAL A 106 -5.92 -12.93 13.65
N LYS A 107 -6.77 -12.04 13.13
CA LYS A 107 -8.19 -12.31 12.94
C LYS A 107 -8.38 -13.03 11.62
N VAL A 108 -8.88 -14.26 11.65
CA VAL A 108 -9.19 -15.10 10.48
C VAL A 108 -10.69 -15.32 10.40
N GLY A 109 -11.26 -15.14 9.20
CA GLY A 109 -12.69 -15.25 8.94
C GLY A 109 -13.42 -13.91 9.05
N LYS A 110 -14.60 -13.84 8.38
CA LYS A 110 -15.50 -12.68 8.43
C LYS A 110 -16.60 -12.87 9.47
N THR A 111 -17.22 -14.04 9.46
CA THR A 111 -18.23 -14.51 10.40
C THR A 111 -17.62 -15.65 11.20
N ASN A 112 -17.88 -15.76 12.50
CA ASN A 112 -17.23 -16.75 13.39
C ASN A 112 -15.69 -16.67 13.34
N SER A 113 -15.15 -15.45 13.50
CA SER A 113 -13.71 -15.21 13.45
C SER A 113 -12.98 -15.99 14.55
N VAL A 114 -11.83 -16.55 14.18
CA VAL A 114 -10.85 -17.13 15.11
C VAL A 114 -9.63 -16.21 15.19
N TYR A 115 -8.89 -16.29 16.30
CA TYR A 115 -7.79 -15.38 16.60
C TYR A 115 -6.49 -16.16 16.90
N PRO A 116 -5.97 -16.92 15.93
CA PRO A 116 -4.71 -17.63 16.11
C PRO A 116 -3.53 -16.67 16.34
N VAL A 117 -2.52 -17.17 17.03
CA VAL A 117 -1.25 -16.47 17.28
C VAL A 117 -0.12 -17.24 16.60
N PHE A 118 0.56 -16.58 15.66
CA PHE A 118 1.73 -17.12 14.97
C PHE A 118 3.00 -16.54 15.57
N ARG A 119 4.11 -17.29 15.53
CA ARG A 119 5.39 -16.83 16.06
C ARG A 119 6.45 -16.69 14.99
N SER A 120 7.27 -15.65 15.11
CA SER A 120 8.41 -15.43 14.21
C SER A 120 9.58 -14.76 14.92
N LYS A 121 10.77 -14.91 14.34
CA LYS A 121 11.98 -14.21 14.78
C LYS A 121 12.02 -12.76 14.34
N TYR A 122 11.47 -12.48 13.13
CA TYR A 122 11.40 -11.16 12.50
C TYR A 122 9.97 -10.83 12.07
N VAL A 123 9.66 -9.54 12.05
CA VAL A 123 8.42 -9.02 11.48
C VAL A 123 8.75 -8.02 10.39
N ILE A 124 8.07 -8.13 9.26
CA ILE A 124 8.11 -7.16 8.16
C ILE A 124 6.75 -6.48 8.07
N ALA A 125 6.71 -5.20 8.40
CA ALA A 125 5.54 -4.34 8.25
C ALA A 125 5.44 -3.88 6.79
N ALA A 126 4.49 -4.44 6.03
CA ALA A 126 4.26 -4.18 4.62
C ALA A 126 2.77 -3.95 4.30
N SER A 127 1.98 -3.58 5.31
CA SER A 127 0.52 -3.41 5.22
C SER A 127 0.08 -2.14 4.48
N GLY A 128 1.00 -1.20 4.26
CA GLY A 128 0.81 -0.01 3.45
C GLY A 128 -0.27 0.95 3.96
N ILE A 129 -0.79 1.74 3.04
CA ILE A 129 -1.82 2.76 3.28
C ILE A 129 -3.05 2.52 2.41
N MET A 130 -4.13 3.24 2.71
CA MET A 130 -5.30 3.38 1.85
C MET A 130 -5.66 4.85 1.78
N ASP A 131 -5.82 5.37 0.56
CA ASP A 131 -6.19 6.75 0.34
C ASP A 131 -7.63 7.02 0.78
N ASN A 132 -7.88 8.19 1.38
CA ASN A 132 -9.20 8.65 1.67
C ASN A 132 -9.88 9.14 0.39
N LEU A 133 -11.13 8.74 0.22
CA LEU A 133 -11.98 9.20 -0.88
C LEU A 133 -13.10 10.10 -0.32
N PRO A 134 -13.67 11.01 -1.12
CA PRO A 134 -14.81 11.80 -0.70
C PRO A 134 -15.98 10.87 -0.34
N LYS A 135 -16.64 11.17 0.78
CA LYS A 135 -17.76 10.34 1.28
C LYS A 135 -19.07 10.90 0.74
N LEU A 136 -19.70 10.16 -0.16
CA LEU A 136 -21.02 10.43 -0.70
C LEU A 136 -22.03 9.43 -0.09
N GLU A 137 -23.32 9.74 -0.19
CA GLU A 137 -24.38 8.79 0.17
C GLU A 137 -24.28 7.50 -0.68
N ASP A 138 -24.05 7.65 -1.97
CA ASP A 138 -23.76 6.54 -2.87
C ASP A 138 -22.25 6.42 -3.12
N MET A 139 -21.58 5.61 -2.30
CA MET A 139 -20.15 5.32 -2.49
C MET A 139 -19.83 4.53 -3.76
N GLN A 140 -20.82 3.83 -4.37
CA GLN A 140 -20.58 3.16 -5.63
C GLN A 140 -20.27 4.16 -6.73
N ASN A 141 -20.95 5.32 -6.73
CA ASN A 141 -20.66 6.40 -7.66
C ASN A 141 -19.22 6.90 -7.56
N VAL A 142 -18.61 6.94 -6.37
CA VAL A 142 -17.17 7.27 -6.23
C VAL A 142 -16.29 6.16 -6.79
N TYR A 143 -16.63 4.88 -6.49
CA TYR A 143 -15.85 3.72 -6.94
C TYR A 143 -15.90 3.50 -8.44
N ASP A 144 -16.94 3.97 -9.12
CA ASP A 144 -17.06 3.88 -10.57
C ASP A 144 -15.98 4.66 -11.30
N TYR A 145 -15.38 5.68 -10.67
CA TYR A 145 -14.32 6.51 -11.24
C TYR A 145 -12.96 6.32 -10.56
N ALA A 146 -12.93 5.83 -9.30
CA ALA A 146 -11.70 5.70 -8.53
C ALA A 146 -10.73 4.67 -9.16
N GLY A 147 -9.49 5.10 -9.43
CA GLY A 147 -8.47 4.32 -10.12
C GLY A 147 -8.59 4.31 -11.64
N TYR A 148 -9.56 5.02 -12.21
CA TYR A 148 -9.71 5.25 -13.66
C TYR A 148 -9.43 6.71 -14.00
N THR A 149 -10.39 7.60 -13.78
CA THR A 149 -10.27 9.05 -14.00
C THR A 149 -10.31 9.87 -12.73
N LEU A 150 -10.59 9.26 -11.60
CA LEU A 150 -10.42 9.83 -10.26
C LEU A 150 -9.21 9.20 -9.59
N HIS A 151 -8.10 9.94 -9.59
CA HIS A 151 -6.77 9.51 -9.17
C HIS A 151 -6.48 9.90 -7.72
N VAL A 152 -5.54 9.20 -7.07
CA VAL A 152 -5.11 9.48 -5.70
C VAL A 152 -3.60 9.74 -5.60
N CYS A 153 -2.88 9.69 -6.71
CA CYS A 153 -1.42 9.81 -6.75
C CYS A 153 -0.98 10.63 -7.97
N MET A 154 -0.66 11.90 -7.75
CA MET A 154 -0.21 12.79 -8.83
C MET A 154 1.05 12.27 -9.54
N ILE A 155 2.02 11.72 -8.81
CA ILE A 155 3.27 11.20 -9.39
C ILE A 155 3.02 9.96 -10.25
N CYS A 156 1.96 9.19 -9.93
CA CYS A 156 1.60 8.00 -10.68
C CYS A 156 0.86 8.35 -11.98
N ASP A 157 -0.11 9.24 -11.86
CA ASP A 157 -1.18 9.43 -12.85
C ASP A 157 -1.23 10.84 -13.41
N GLY A 158 -0.30 11.73 -13.04
CA GLY A 158 -0.29 13.13 -13.53
C GLY A 158 -0.22 13.23 -15.05
N PHE A 159 0.47 12.27 -15.70
CA PHE A 159 0.51 12.22 -17.17
C PHE A 159 -0.89 12.02 -17.79
N ASP A 160 -1.77 11.28 -17.12
CA ASP A 160 -3.15 11.04 -17.58
C ASP A 160 -4.03 12.29 -17.44
N MET A 161 -3.58 13.29 -16.70
CA MET A 161 -4.25 14.59 -16.53
C MET A 161 -3.76 15.65 -17.50
N TRP A 162 -2.83 15.30 -18.43
CA TRP A 162 -2.20 16.26 -19.33
C TRP A 162 -3.24 16.97 -20.21
N ASP A 163 -3.28 18.31 -20.10
CA ASP A 163 -4.21 19.21 -20.79
C ASP A 163 -5.71 18.90 -20.56
N GLN A 164 -6.05 18.12 -19.49
CA GLN A 164 -7.42 17.78 -19.11
C GLN A 164 -8.03 18.83 -18.19
N LYS A 165 -9.38 18.96 -18.20
CA LYS A 165 -10.12 19.67 -17.15
C LYS A 165 -10.08 18.84 -15.88
N ALA A 166 -9.29 19.26 -14.89
CA ALA A 166 -9.05 18.52 -13.68
C ALA A 166 -9.76 19.14 -12.47
N VAL A 167 -10.36 18.31 -11.62
CA VAL A 167 -10.75 18.71 -10.26
C VAL A 167 -9.72 18.23 -9.26
N LEU A 168 -9.31 19.10 -8.34
CA LEU A 168 -8.59 18.72 -7.12
C LEU A 168 -9.59 18.68 -5.97
N ILE A 169 -9.77 17.51 -5.34
CA ILE A 169 -10.60 17.36 -4.15
C ILE A 169 -9.67 17.32 -2.93
N ALA A 170 -9.77 18.31 -2.05
CA ALA A 170 -8.89 18.47 -0.90
C ALA A 170 -9.70 18.73 0.38
N ASN A 171 -9.34 18.12 1.50
CA ASN A 171 -10.01 18.27 2.79
C ASN A 171 -9.18 19.08 3.80
N THR A 172 -8.05 19.63 3.40
CA THR A 172 -7.24 20.57 4.20
C THR A 172 -6.61 21.63 3.30
N GLU A 173 -6.32 22.79 3.87
CA GLU A 173 -5.68 23.88 3.14
C GLU A 173 -4.30 23.50 2.60
N GLY A 174 -3.54 22.70 3.36
CA GLY A 174 -2.23 22.22 2.92
C GLY A 174 -2.32 21.36 1.64
N GLN A 175 -3.38 20.58 1.50
CA GLN A 175 -3.60 19.74 0.31
C GLN A 175 -4.08 20.54 -0.91
N ILE A 176 -4.70 21.70 -0.72
CA ILE A 176 -5.02 22.64 -1.81
C ILE A 176 -3.73 23.06 -2.54
N GLY A 177 -2.61 23.07 -1.86
CA GLY A 177 -1.30 23.34 -2.47
C GLY A 177 -0.94 22.41 -3.63
N ALA A 178 -1.53 21.21 -3.70
CA ALA A 178 -1.35 20.29 -4.82
C ALA A 178 -1.84 20.87 -6.16
N ALA A 179 -2.77 21.83 -6.18
CA ALA A 179 -3.22 22.52 -7.40
C ALA A 179 -2.06 23.19 -8.13
N PHE A 180 -1.15 23.81 -7.38
CA PHE A 180 0.01 24.51 -7.96
C PHE A 180 1.07 23.55 -8.52
N VAL A 181 1.11 22.32 -8.03
CA VAL A 181 1.96 21.24 -8.59
C VAL A 181 1.27 20.60 -9.80
N LEU A 182 -0.05 20.38 -9.71
CA LEU A 182 -0.86 19.82 -10.80
C LEU A 182 -0.82 20.69 -12.04
N ASN A 183 -0.56 22.00 -11.89
CA ASN A 183 -0.36 22.94 -13.01
C ASN A 183 0.77 22.54 -13.97
N TRP A 184 1.67 21.65 -13.55
CA TRP A 184 2.67 21.08 -14.45
C TRP A 184 2.04 20.25 -15.58
N PHE A 185 0.92 19.64 -15.30
CA PHE A 185 0.22 18.75 -16.24
C PHE A 185 -0.95 19.44 -16.95
N THR A 186 -1.67 20.32 -16.27
CA THR A 186 -2.81 21.03 -16.84
C THR A 186 -3.01 22.40 -16.20
N PRO A 187 -3.36 23.43 -17.01
CA PRO A 187 -3.76 24.73 -16.47
C PRO A 187 -5.24 24.78 -16.06
N TYR A 188 -6.06 23.79 -16.41
CA TYR A 188 -7.51 23.78 -16.22
C TYR A 188 -7.87 23.08 -14.92
N ILE A 189 -7.65 23.74 -13.76
CA ILE A 189 -7.83 23.16 -12.44
C ILE A 189 -8.99 23.85 -11.72
N SER A 190 -9.93 23.06 -11.22
CA SER A 190 -10.94 23.51 -10.25
C SER A 190 -10.69 22.84 -8.89
N VAL A 191 -10.75 23.60 -7.80
CA VAL A 191 -10.50 23.09 -6.45
C VAL A 191 -11.84 22.90 -5.73
N LEU A 192 -12.05 21.71 -5.18
CA LEU A 192 -13.25 21.34 -4.43
C LEU A 192 -12.85 20.95 -3.00
N THR A 193 -13.45 21.58 -1.99
CA THR A 193 -13.17 21.23 -0.58
C THR A 193 -14.16 20.23 0.00
N HIS A 194 -15.22 19.90 -0.71
CA HIS A 194 -16.29 19.01 -0.25
C HIS A 194 -16.87 19.44 1.12
N GLY A 195 -16.83 20.75 1.44
CA GLY A 195 -17.28 21.29 2.72
C GLY A 195 -16.44 20.89 3.94
N LEU A 196 -15.21 20.37 3.73
CA LEU A 196 -14.41 19.73 4.79
C LEU A 196 -13.30 20.63 5.37
N CYS A 197 -12.99 21.76 4.73
CA CYS A 197 -12.05 22.72 5.28
C CYS A 197 -12.46 24.17 4.98
N GLU A 198 -12.14 25.05 5.89
CA GLU A 198 -12.15 26.50 5.66
C GLU A 198 -10.89 26.90 4.94
N VAL A 199 -11.01 27.74 3.91
CA VAL A 199 -9.90 28.20 3.10
C VAL A 199 -9.60 29.65 3.45
N SER A 200 -8.34 29.94 3.81
CA SER A 200 -7.92 31.30 4.15
C SER A 200 -8.01 32.26 2.97
N ASP A 201 -8.21 33.56 3.24
CA ASP A 201 -8.25 34.61 2.21
C ASP A 201 -6.97 34.63 1.37
N LYS A 202 -5.81 34.35 1.99
CA LYS A 202 -4.51 34.23 1.32
C LYS A 202 -4.52 33.12 0.27
N THR A 203 -5.07 31.95 0.60
CA THR A 203 -5.16 30.83 -0.34
C THR A 203 -6.21 31.09 -1.42
N LYS A 204 -7.36 31.68 -1.06
CA LYS A 204 -8.39 32.11 -2.02
C LYS A 204 -7.81 33.10 -3.05
N GLN A 205 -7.07 34.11 -2.57
CA GLN A 205 -6.40 35.07 -3.44
C GLN A 205 -5.40 34.39 -4.38
N LYS A 206 -4.56 33.49 -3.86
CA LYS A 206 -3.59 32.75 -4.65
C LYS A 206 -4.22 31.88 -5.72
N LEU A 207 -5.33 31.19 -5.42
CA LEU A 207 -6.08 30.42 -6.40
C LEU A 207 -6.65 31.32 -7.51
N ALA A 208 -7.24 32.47 -7.12
CA ALA A 208 -7.77 33.44 -8.06
C ALA A 208 -6.70 34.03 -8.99
N GLU A 209 -5.50 34.35 -8.49
CA GLU A 209 -4.35 34.81 -9.29
C GLU A 209 -3.92 33.80 -10.35
N HIS A 210 -4.13 32.49 -10.12
CA HIS A 210 -3.85 31.41 -11.07
C HIS A 210 -5.05 31.04 -11.95
N GLY A 211 -6.20 31.67 -11.72
CA GLY A 211 -7.44 31.37 -12.44
C GLY A 211 -8.08 30.03 -12.05
N TYR A 212 -7.80 29.52 -10.83
CA TYR A 212 -8.36 28.25 -10.33
C TYR A 212 -9.64 28.50 -9.52
N PRO A 213 -10.82 28.16 -10.05
CA PRO A 213 -12.08 28.27 -9.32
C PRO A 213 -12.05 27.41 -8.06
N LEU A 214 -12.57 27.97 -6.95
CA LEU A 214 -12.73 27.28 -5.68
C LEU A 214 -14.23 27.04 -5.42
N TYR A 215 -14.57 25.80 -5.11
CA TYR A 215 -15.91 25.37 -4.76
C TYR A 215 -15.87 24.74 -3.36
N GLU A 216 -16.58 25.37 -2.42
CA GLU A 216 -16.59 24.95 -1.02
C GLU A 216 -17.79 24.05 -0.67
N ALA A 217 -18.82 23.98 -1.54
CA ALA A 217 -19.99 23.14 -1.34
C ALA A 217 -19.64 21.64 -1.39
N PRO A 218 -20.33 20.78 -0.61
CA PRO A 218 -20.17 19.34 -0.68
C PRO A 218 -20.47 18.76 -2.06
N ILE A 219 -19.75 17.72 -2.45
CA ILE A 219 -19.99 16.95 -3.67
C ILE A 219 -21.23 16.09 -3.47
N ALA A 220 -22.18 16.16 -4.39
CA ALA A 220 -23.36 15.32 -4.43
C ALA A 220 -23.14 14.07 -5.28
N LYS A 221 -22.52 14.24 -6.47
CA LYS A 221 -22.39 13.15 -7.44
C LYS A 221 -21.27 13.40 -8.44
N PHE A 222 -20.64 12.31 -8.89
CA PHE A 222 -19.79 12.30 -10.07
C PHE A 222 -20.60 11.88 -11.30
N HIS A 223 -20.43 12.58 -12.41
CA HIS A 223 -21.09 12.32 -13.69
C HIS A 223 -20.08 11.75 -14.69
N GLY A 224 -20.54 10.87 -15.56
CA GLY A 224 -19.76 10.27 -16.63
C GLY A 224 -20.27 8.89 -17.01
N GLU A 225 -19.63 8.26 -17.96
CA GLU A 225 -19.97 6.94 -18.46
C GLU A 225 -18.72 6.09 -18.65
N ASN A 226 -18.84 4.78 -18.48
CA ASN A 226 -17.73 3.83 -18.70
C ASN A 226 -16.44 4.21 -17.96
N HIS A 227 -16.56 4.62 -16.69
CA HIS A 227 -15.46 5.07 -15.81
C HIS A 227 -14.78 6.38 -16.26
N GLN A 228 -15.33 7.06 -17.29
CA GLN A 228 -14.83 8.35 -17.76
C GLN A 228 -15.63 9.48 -17.11
N LEU A 229 -14.95 10.31 -16.31
CA LEU A 229 -15.55 11.47 -15.66
C LEU A 229 -15.93 12.53 -16.70
N SER A 230 -17.08 13.17 -16.55
CA SER A 230 -17.52 14.32 -17.35
C SER A 230 -17.85 15.55 -16.53
N GLY A 231 -18.01 15.40 -15.21
CA GLY A 231 -18.29 16.50 -14.29
C GLY A 231 -18.52 16.04 -12.87
N VAL A 232 -18.56 17.03 -11.98
CA VAL A 232 -18.84 16.85 -10.53
C VAL A 232 -19.99 17.78 -10.17
N GLU A 233 -21.07 17.22 -9.67
CA GLU A 233 -22.24 17.96 -9.17
C GLU A 233 -22.08 18.22 -7.68
N LEU A 234 -22.36 19.45 -7.27
CA LEU A 234 -22.38 19.88 -5.87
C LEU A 234 -23.81 19.89 -5.34
N ILE A 235 -23.98 19.89 -4.01
CA ILE A 235 -25.32 19.84 -3.37
C ILE A 235 -26.21 21.04 -3.68
N ASP A 236 -25.63 22.15 -4.13
CA ASP A 236 -26.34 23.35 -4.56
C ASP A 236 -26.82 23.31 -6.03
N GLY A 237 -26.54 22.19 -6.72
CA GLY A 237 -26.85 21.99 -8.14
C GLY A 237 -25.79 22.52 -9.11
N THR A 238 -24.71 23.10 -8.62
CA THR A 238 -23.59 23.54 -9.48
C THR A 238 -22.91 22.29 -10.09
N ILE A 239 -22.71 22.31 -11.42
CA ILE A 239 -21.94 21.28 -12.11
C ILE A 239 -20.57 21.85 -12.50
N VAL A 240 -19.52 21.24 -11.97
CA VAL A 240 -18.12 21.56 -12.31
C VAL A 240 -17.67 20.60 -13.40
N GLU A 241 -17.41 21.12 -14.60
CA GLU A 241 -16.89 20.30 -15.71
C GLU A 241 -15.49 19.75 -15.36
N ALA A 242 -15.33 18.45 -15.50
CA ALA A 242 -14.05 17.78 -15.27
C ALA A 242 -13.99 16.46 -16.03
N THR A 243 -12.90 16.17 -16.69
CA THR A 243 -12.64 14.90 -17.37
C THR A 243 -11.70 13.99 -16.54
N THR A 244 -11.08 14.55 -15.50
CA THR A 244 -10.21 13.86 -14.58
C THR A 244 -10.26 14.50 -13.19
N GLY A 245 -9.83 13.79 -12.15
CA GLY A 245 -9.76 14.35 -10.82
C GLY A 245 -8.58 13.78 -10.01
N LEU A 246 -8.03 14.61 -9.13
CA LEU A 246 -7.04 14.22 -8.13
C LEU A 246 -7.67 14.34 -6.73
N VAL A 247 -7.66 13.25 -5.99
CA VAL A 247 -8.11 13.22 -4.59
C VAL A 247 -6.92 13.40 -3.67
N GLY A 248 -6.79 14.58 -3.07
CA GLY A 248 -5.80 14.92 -2.08
C GLY A 248 -6.44 15.00 -0.69
N MET A 249 -6.89 13.87 -0.13
CA MET A 249 -7.60 13.83 1.17
C MET A 249 -6.84 13.06 2.24
N GLY A 250 -5.53 12.80 2.03
CA GLY A 250 -4.69 12.04 2.92
C GLY A 250 -4.97 10.54 2.87
N SER A 251 -4.34 9.79 3.76
CA SER A 251 -4.36 8.33 3.74
C SER A 251 -4.49 7.75 5.15
N ILE A 252 -5.02 6.54 5.22
CA ILE A 252 -5.08 5.73 6.44
C ILE A 252 -3.88 4.79 6.45
N TYR A 253 -3.05 4.87 7.48
CA TYR A 253 -1.90 3.99 7.68
C TYR A 253 -2.31 2.71 8.40
N HIS A 254 -1.98 1.56 7.83
CA HIS A 254 -2.32 0.25 8.40
C HIS A 254 -1.22 -0.28 9.30
N ASN A 255 -0.84 0.48 10.32
CA ASN A 255 0.28 0.20 11.22
C ASN A 255 -0.11 0.06 12.69
N GLN A 256 -1.40 0.07 13.02
CA GLN A 256 -1.93 0.06 14.39
C GLN A 256 -1.47 -1.16 15.20
N TYR A 257 -1.22 -2.30 14.54
CA TYR A 257 -0.77 -3.53 15.15
C TYR A 257 0.65 -3.46 15.75
N LEU A 258 1.40 -2.40 15.44
CA LEU A 258 2.76 -2.15 15.97
C LEU A 258 2.78 -1.19 17.17
N LYS A 259 1.67 -0.56 17.52
CA LYS A 259 1.63 0.46 18.59
C LYS A 259 2.01 -0.05 19.98
N GLY A 260 1.94 -1.37 20.20
CA GLY A 260 2.37 -1.99 21.46
C GLY A 260 3.86 -2.36 21.52
N ILE A 261 4.64 -2.08 20.47
CA ILE A 261 6.07 -2.36 20.43
C ILE A 261 6.85 -1.17 21.00
N GLU A 262 7.54 -1.41 22.11
CA GLU A 262 8.39 -0.38 22.71
C GLU A 262 9.62 -0.07 21.86
N GLY A 263 10.07 1.18 21.89
CA GLY A 263 11.29 1.62 21.21
C GLY A 263 11.17 1.80 19.68
N LEU A 264 9.97 1.64 19.10
CA LEU A 264 9.76 2.03 17.70
C LEU A 264 9.72 3.55 17.56
N GLU A 265 10.53 4.08 16.66
CA GLU A 265 10.55 5.50 16.32
C GLU A 265 9.60 5.79 15.16
N TRP A 266 8.85 6.88 15.29
CA TRP A 266 7.85 7.34 14.35
C TRP A 266 8.13 8.76 13.88
N ASP A 267 7.95 9.01 12.60
CA ASP A 267 7.88 10.35 12.00
C ASP A 267 6.43 10.53 11.50
N ASP A 268 5.60 11.20 12.32
CA ASP A 268 4.14 11.23 12.20
C ASP A 268 3.56 9.81 12.21
N GLN A 269 3.04 9.34 11.10
CA GLN A 269 2.49 7.98 10.97
C GLN A 269 3.45 6.99 10.30
N ASN A 270 4.60 7.46 9.84
CA ASN A 270 5.62 6.62 9.21
C ASN A 270 6.58 6.03 10.24
N LEU A 271 7.03 4.81 10.00
CA LEU A 271 8.12 4.20 10.76
C LEU A 271 9.45 4.76 10.29
N VAL A 272 10.29 5.19 11.24
CA VAL A 272 11.67 5.57 10.95
C VAL A 272 12.47 4.32 10.62
N THR A 273 13.18 4.33 9.49
CA THR A 273 13.98 3.19 9.02
C THR A 273 15.34 3.65 8.52
N ASN A 274 16.31 2.73 8.54
CA ASN A 274 17.57 2.89 7.83
C ASN A 274 17.45 2.50 6.34
N ASP A 275 18.56 2.60 5.59
CA ASP A 275 18.62 2.27 4.15
C ASP A 275 18.29 0.81 3.82
N MET A 276 18.39 -0.09 4.79
CA MET A 276 18.01 -1.50 4.66
C MET A 276 16.59 -1.79 5.17
N CYS A 277 15.77 -0.75 5.33
CA CYS A 277 14.39 -0.82 5.80
C CYS A 277 14.23 -1.34 7.23
N LYS A 278 15.31 -1.43 8.02
CA LYS A 278 15.26 -1.82 9.42
C LYS A 278 14.79 -0.62 10.25
N THR A 279 13.81 -0.82 11.14
CA THR A 279 13.35 0.21 12.08
C THR A 279 14.36 0.42 13.22
N SER A 280 14.03 1.25 14.19
CA SER A 280 14.76 1.38 15.46
C SER A 280 14.79 0.08 16.26
N HIS A 281 13.84 -0.84 16.01
CA HIS A 281 13.86 -2.20 16.59
C HIS A 281 14.66 -3.16 15.69
N ASP A 282 15.60 -3.94 16.30
CA ASP A 282 16.56 -4.77 15.53
C ASP A 282 15.94 -5.87 14.67
N ARG A 283 14.71 -6.28 14.96
CA ARG A 283 14.04 -7.41 14.30
C ARG A 283 12.72 -7.02 13.61
N ILE A 284 12.44 -5.72 13.50
CA ILE A 284 11.28 -5.20 12.76
C ILE A 284 11.76 -4.37 11.58
N PHE A 285 11.17 -4.64 10.42
CA PHE A 285 11.42 -3.93 9.17
C PHE A 285 10.11 -3.29 8.69
N ALA A 286 10.20 -2.13 8.04
CA ALA A 286 9.05 -1.46 7.44
C ALA A 286 9.31 -1.16 5.96
N LEU A 287 8.30 -1.42 5.12
CA LEU A 287 8.41 -1.35 3.67
C LEU A 287 7.37 -0.41 3.05
N GLY A 288 7.73 0.12 1.88
CA GLY A 288 6.82 0.90 1.05
C GLY A 288 6.21 2.08 1.80
N ASP A 289 4.90 2.22 1.69
CA ASP A 289 4.17 3.40 2.19
C ASP A 289 4.13 3.52 3.73
N LEU A 290 4.64 2.55 4.47
CA LEU A 290 4.75 2.64 5.95
C LEU A 290 6.02 3.33 6.42
N LYS A 291 6.98 3.59 5.57
CA LYS A 291 8.19 4.37 5.87
C LYS A 291 8.17 5.72 5.14
N LYS A 292 8.92 6.69 5.64
CA LYS A 292 9.08 7.98 4.96
C LYS A 292 9.80 7.79 3.63
N GLY A 293 9.29 8.43 2.58
CA GLY A 293 9.90 8.41 1.25
C GLY A 293 8.88 8.54 0.12
N LEU A 294 9.28 8.11 -1.06
CA LEU A 294 8.44 8.14 -2.24
C LEU A 294 7.56 6.88 -2.30
N ASN A 295 6.24 7.07 -2.25
CA ASN A 295 5.25 5.99 -2.27
C ASN A 295 5.04 5.49 -3.72
N GLN A 296 5.93 4.58 -4.17
CA GLN A 296 5.90 4.00 -5.52
C GLN A 296 6.05 2.48 -5.46
N VAL A 297 5.47 1.79 -6.44
CA VAL A 297 5.56 0.32 -6.55
C VAL A 297 7.02 -0.14 -6.65
N SER A 298 7.84 0.54 -7.46
CA SER A 298 9.26 0.24 -7.63
C SER A 298 10.04 0.35 -6.32
N ILE A 299 9.75 1.37 -5.51
CA ILE A 299 10.37 1.56 -4.20
C ILE A 299 9.93 0.44 -3.24
N ALA A 300 8.63 0.15 -3.16
CA ALA A 300 8.13 -0.91 -2.30
C ALA A 300 8.73 -2.28 -2.65
N VAL A 301 8.90 -2.61 -3.94
CA VAL A 301 9.55 -3.85 -4.40
C VAL A 301 11.03 -3.89 -3.99
N ALA A 302 11.75 -2.78 -4.17
CA ALA A 302 13.15 -2.67 -3.74
C ALA A 302 13.30 -2.83 -2.23
N ASP A 303 12.44 -2.18 -1.45
CA ASP A 303 12.41 -2.29 0.01
C ASP A 303 12.23 -3.74 0.47
N GLY A 304 11.34 -4.50 -0.18
CA GLY A 304 11.14 -5.92 0.11
C GLY A 304 12.40 -6.75 -0.09
N THR A 305 13.14 -6.48 -1.17
CA THR A 305 14.43 -7.11 -1.47
C THR A 305 15.47 -6.77 -0.40
N LEU A 306 15.58 -5.49 -0.03
CA LEU A 306 16.56 -5.01 0.96
C LEU A 306 16.31 -5.64 2.34
N ALA A 307 15.08 -5.58 2.83
CA ALA A 307 14.69 -6.13 4.13
C ALA A 307 14.93 -7.65 4.20
N ALA A 308 14.46 -8.40 3.20
CA ALA A 308 14.65 -9.84 3.14
C ALA A 308 16.14 -10.23 3.13
N THR A 309 16.95 -9.49 2.37
CA THR A 309 18.40 -9.71 2.29
C THR A 309 19.08 -9.44 3.62
N GLN A 310 18.67 -8.36 4.33
CA GLN A 310 19.23 -8.04 5.63
C GLN A 310 18.85 -9.09 6.69
N ILE A 311 17.59 -9.56 6.70
CA ILE A 311 17.15 -10.64 7.59
C ILE A 311 17.96 -11.92 7.34
N TRP A 312 18.13 -12.32 6.08
CA TRP A 312 18.95 -13.47 5.73
C TRP A 312 20.41 -13.31 6.21
N ARG A 313 21.02 -12.13 6.02
CA ARG A 313 22.38 -11.85 6.51
C ARG A 313 22.47 -12.00 8.03
N ASN A 314 21.49 -11.51 8.78
CA ASN A 314 21.44 -11.59 10.24
C ASN A 314 21.35 -13.06 10.70
N ILE A 315 20.40 -13.82 10.14
CA ILE A 315 20.20 -15.24 10.47
C ILE A 315 21.46 -16.05 10.11
N ARG A 316 22.04 -15.83 8.92
CA ARG A 316 23.25 -16.54 8.50
C ARG A 316 24.45 -16.29 9.41
N ARG A 317 24.61 -15.03 9.91
CA ARG A 317 25.72 -14.71 10.82
C ARG A 317 25.56 -15.36 12.18
N ALA A 318 24.33 -15.53 12.65
CA ALA A 318 24.02 -16.19 13.92
C ALA A 318 23.98 -17.73 13.80
N SER A 319 23.98 -18.29 12.59
CA SER A 319 23.89 -19.72 12.36
C SER A 319 25.29 -20.32 12.20
N PRO A 320 25.53 -21.56 12.70
CA PRO A 320 26.78 -22.26 12.45
C PRO A 320 26.96 -22.54 10.94
N PRO A 321 28.20 -22.71 10.45
CA PRO A 321 28.44 -23.06 9.06
C PRO A 321 27.65 -24.30 8.66
N ARG A 322 26.97 -24.25 7.51
CA ARG A 322 26.21 -25.39 6.98
C ARG A 322 27.20 -26.50 6.61
N LYS A 323 27.07 -27.66 7.25
CA LYS A 323 27.77 -28.86 6.83
C LYS A 323 27.03 -29.46 5.64
N TRP A 324 27.67 -29.52 4.49
CA TRP A 324 27.16 -30.20 3.30
C TRP A 324 27.41 -31.70 3.49
N GLU A 325 26.36 -32.50 3.44
CA GLU A 325 26.55 -33.97 3.31
C GLU A 325 27.08 -34.23 1.91
N GLU A 326 28.15 -35.02 1.81
CA GLU A 326 28.90 -35.29 0.54
C GLU A 326 28.06 -35.99 -0.53
N ASN A 327 26.77 -36.30 -0.29
CA ASN A 327 25.94 -37.15 -1.13
C ASN A 327 24.66 -36.51 -1.71
N ILE A 328 24.52 -35.20 -1.74
CA ILE A 328 23.39 -34.57 -2.45
C ILE A 328 23.75 -34.44 -3.93
N LYS A 329 23.38 -35.46 -4.70
CA LYS A 329 23.29 -35.32 -6.18
C LYS A 329 22.12 -34.37 -6.46
N VAL A 330 22.41 -33.09 -6.66
CA VAL A 330 21.44 -32.14 -7.21
C VAL A 330 21.28 -32.48 -8.68
N SER A 331 20.20 -33.19 -9.03
CA SER A 331 19.76 -33.27 -10.42
C SER A 331 19.16 -31.91 -10.78
N VAL A 332 19.97 -31.03 -11.35
CA VAL A 332 19.48 -29.83 -12.02
C VAL A 332 18.92 -30.29 -13.36
N THR A 333 17.62 -30.44 -13.46
CA THR A 333 16.93 -30.51 -14.75
C THR A 333 16.76 -29.06 -15.21
N VAL A 334 17.53 -28.68 -16.24
CA VAL A 334 17.40 -27.39 -16.96
C VAL A 334 16.19 -27.44 -17.85
#